data_35d835ffa6754c21cee7eeee37b4c82f
#
_entry.id   35d835ffa6754c21cee7eeee37b4c82f
#
_cell.length_a   1.000
_cell.length_b   1.000
_cell.length_c   1.000
_cell.angle_alpha   90.00
_cell.angle_beta   90.00
_cell.angle_gamma   90.00
#
_symmetry.space_group_name_H-M   'P 1'
#
loop_
_entity.id
_entity.type
_entity.pdbx_description
1 polymer ?
#
loop_
_entity_poly.entity_id
_entity_poly.type
_entity_poly.pdbx_seq_one_letter_code
_entity_poly.pdbx_strand_id
1 'polypeptide(L)'
;GAPGFPLPEARAVSATCGGIRVTSVYVPNGRVPDSDHYRYKLEWLAALAEQVRSGPSETVVCGDMNIAPTDEDVFDPDAYIGQTHVTVPEREALARLQAVGLRDVVRDRWPGKRVFTYWDYRAGMFHQDLGMRIDLVLATDAVSDRVRAAWVDRQARKGSGPSDHAPVMVDLDEAPDGDIGPVVPPPSAPAKRKVTLPQNRGG
;
A
#
# COMPACT_ATOMS: atom_id res chain seq x y z
N GLY A 1 1.46 19.86 -8.99
CA GLY A 1 2.14 18.80 -8.25
C GLY A 1 3.00 19.38 -7.13
N ALA A 2 3.34 18.57 -6.14
CA ALA A 2 4.24 19.01 -5.08
C ALA A 2 5.64 19.32 -5.66
N PRO A 3 6.35 20.34 -5.12
CA PRO A 3 7.70 20.67 -5.59
C PRO A 3 8.65 19.47 -5.46
N GLY A 4 9.54 19.29 -6.42
CA GLY A 4 10.58 18.24 -6.40
C GLY A 4 10.18 16.91 -7.06
N PHE A 5 8.91 16.71 -7.42
CA PHE A 5 8.53 15.54 -8.22
C PHE A 5 8.83 15.72 -9.72
N PRO A 6 9.11 14.62 -10.45
CA PRO A 6 9.54 14.69 -11.84
C PRO A 6 8.52 15.38 -12.76
N LEU A 7 7.21 15.21 -12.51
CA LEU A 7 6.12 15.83 -13.26
C LEU A 7 5.09 16.49 -12.32
N PRO A 8 4.42 17.57 -12.77
CA PRO A 8 3.41 18.27 -11.97
C PRO A 8 2.06 17.53 -11.97
N GLU A 9 2.01 16.32 -11.44
CA GLU A 9 0.80 15.50 -11.35
C GLU A 9 0.16 15.58 -9.96
N ALA A 10 -1.17 15.39 -9.89
CA ALA A 10 -1.93 15.35 -8.65
C ALA A 10 -1.85 13.97 -7.97
N ARG A 11 -0.64 13.55 -7.56
CA ARG A 11 -0.37 12.23 -6.94
C ARG A 11 0.01 12.29 -5.49
N ALA A 12 0.15 13.47 -4.91
CA ALA A 12 0.47 13.63 -3.50
C ALA A 12 -0.26 14.85 -2.95
N VAL A 13 -0.83 14.73 -1.77
CA VAL A 13 -1.39 15.82 -1.00
C VAL A 13 -0.92 15.71 0.45
N SER A 14 -0.51 16.81 1.04
CA SER A 14 -0.03 16.85 2.42
C SER A 14 -0.84 17.83 3.24
N ALA A 15 -1.16 17.43 4.47
CA ALA A 15 -1.78 18.29 5.47
C ALA A 15 -1.15 18.04 6.85
N THR A 16 -1.26 19.00 7.75
CA THR A 16 -0.88 18.80 9.15
C THR A 16 -2.16 18.66 9.98
N CYS A 17 -2.32 17.49 10.60
CA CYS A 17 -3.48 17.13 11.40
C CYS A 17 -3.00 16.78 12.82
N GLY A 18 -3.44 17.54 13.83
CA GLY A 18 -3.04 17.29 15.23
C GLY A 18 -1.53 17.31 15.47
N GLY A 19 -0.77 18.12 14.73
CA GLY A 19 0.69 18.17 14.80
C GLY A 19 1.43 17.22 13.87
N ILE A 20 0.76 16.18 13.36
CA ILE A 20 1.34 15.19 12.46
C ILE A 20 1.21 15.64 11.00
N ARG A 21 2.30 15.61 10.24
CA ARG A 21 2.30 15.79 8.79
C ARG A 21 1.86 14.49 8.12
N VAL A 22 0.67 14.49 7.55
CA VAL A 22 0.14 13.37 6.77
C VAL A 22 0.28 13.67 5.29
N THR A 23 0.93 12.79 4.55
CA THR A 23 1.06 12.84 3.09
C THR A 23 0.35 11.63 2.50
N SER A 24 -0.78 11.85 1.84
CA SER A 24 -1.48 10.83 1.05
C SER A 24 -0.90 10.79 -0.34
N VAL A 25 -0.57 9.59 -0.83
CA VAL A 25 0.09 9.38 -2.11
C VAL A 25 -0.64 8.37 -2.99
N TYR A 26 -0.51 8.56 -4.30
CA TYR A 26 -0.82 7.58 -5.33
C TYR A 26 0.42 7.41 -6.22
N VAL A 27 1.29 6.47 -5.85
CA VAL A 27 2.53 6.18 -6.57
C VAL A 27 2.20 5.69 -7.99
N PRO A 28 2.93 6.14 -9.04
CA PRO A 28 2.72 5.62 -10.39
C PRO A 28 2.74 4.10 -10.46
N ASN A 29 1.82 3.50 -11.21
CA ASN A 29 1.71 2.03 -11.29
C ASN A 29 2.96 1.34 -11.86
N GLY A 30 3.68 1.99 -12.80
CA GLY A 30 4.87 1.42 -13.44
C GLY A 30 4.55 0.57 -14.67
N ARG A 31 3.36 0.00 -14.78
CA ARG A 31 2.86 -0.84 -15.87
C ARG A 31 3.74 -2.06 -16.17
N VAL A 32 4.74 -1.92 -17.05
CA VAL A 32 5.64 -2.99 -17.46
C VAL A 32 7.06 -2.65 -16.99
N PRO A 33 7.79 -3.57 -16.34
CA PRO A 33 9.18 -3.37 -15.97
C PRO A 33 10.02 -2.88 -17.16
N ASP A 34 11.01 -2.02 -16.89
CA ASP A 34 11.91 -1.40 -17.86
C ASP A 34 11.28 -0.39 -18.84
N SER A 35 9.97 -0.13 -18.74
CA SER A 35 9.30 0.92 -19.52
C SER A 35 9.58 2.33 -18.98
N ASP A 36 9.22 3.37 -19.75
CA ASP A 36 9.30 4.77 -19.30
C ASP A 36 8.41 5.01 -18.07
N HIS A 37 7.24 4.39 -18.02
CA HIS A 37 6.35 4.45 -16.84
C HIS A 37 6.98 3.84 -15.60
N TYR A 38 7.73 2.75 -15.78
CA TYR A 38 8.43 2.09 -14.67
C TYR A 38 9.60 2.96 -14.16
N ARG A 39 10.41 3.54 -15.08
CA ARG A 39 11.48 4.48 -14.70
C ARG A 39 10.92 5.70 -13.97
N TYR A 40 9.83 6.27 -14.48
CA TYR A 40 9.12 7.37 -13.84
C TYR A 40 8.65 7.03 -12.42
N LYS A 41 8.13 5.81 -12.19
CA LYS A 41 7.75 5.33 -10.84
C LYS A 41 8.93 5.36 -9.88
N LEU A 42 10.09 4.85 -10.30
CA LEU A 42 11.28 4.80 -9.45
C LEU A 42 11.83 6.21 -9.13
N GLU A 43 11.83 7.11 -10.12
CA GLU A 43 12.20 8.52 -9.93
C GLU A 43 11.23 9.23 -8.98
N TRP A 44 9.94 8.95 -9.11
CA TRP A 44 8.91 9.51 -8.24
C TRP A 44 9.09 9.09 -6.78
N LEU A 45 9.40 7.81 -6.54
CA LEU A 45 9.70 7.29 -5.20
C LEU A 45 10.98 7.90 -4.59
N ALA A 46 12.01 8.14 -5.40
CA ALA A 46 13.22 8.83 -4.96
C ALA A 46 12.92 10.28 -4.53
N ALA A 47 12.09 11.00 -5.29
CA ALA A 47 11.65 12.35 -4.94
C ALA A 47 10.82 12.36 -3.64
N LEU A 48 9.94 11.37 -3.44
CA LEU A 48 9.18 11.23 -2.19
C LEU A 48 10.11 11.02 -0.99
N ALA A 49 11.12 10.15 -1.11
CA ALA A 49 12.09 9.91 -0.04
C ALA A 49 12.85 11.19 0.35
N GLU A 50 13.21 12.02 -0.62
CA GLU A 50 13.86 13.30 -0.36
C GLU A 50 12.97 14.30 0.37
N GLN A 51 11.68 14.36 -0.02
CA GLN A 51 10.71 15.21 0.69
C GLN A 51 10.49 14.78 2.13
N VAL A 52 10.42 13.47 2.38
CA VAL A 52 10.28 12.95 3.76
C VAL A 52 11.52 13.25 4.59
N ARG A 53 12.72 13.04 4.02
CA ARG A 53 13.99 13.30 4.71
C ARG A 53 14.12 14.74 5.19
N SER A 54 13.62 15.69 4.42
CA SER A 54 13.63 17.12 4.75
C SER A 54 12.41 17.60 5.53
N GLY A 55 11.48 16.69 5.83
CA GLY A 55 10.20 16.97 6.48
C GLY A 55 10.24 16.98 8.01
N PRO A 56 9.08 17.20 8.65
CA PRO A 56 8.94 17.16 10.10
C PRO A 56 9.21 15.76 10.69
N SER A 57 9.59 15.74 11.98
CA SER A 57 9.86 14.50 12.72
C SER A 57 8.60 13.66 12.98
N GLU A 58 7.40 14.27 13.02
CA GLU A 58 6.13 13.58 13.13
C GLU A 58 5.45 13.53 11.74
N THR A 59 5.74 12.47 11.00
CA THR A 59 5.30 12.31 9.60
C THR A 59 4.68 10.94 9.37
N VAL A 60 3.59 10.95 8.59
CA VAL A 60 2.94 9.78 8.00
C VAL A 60 2.92 9.92 6.49
N VAL A 61 3.33 8.89 5.77
CA VAL A 61 3.12 8.72 4.32
C VAL A 61 2.19 7.54 4.13
N CYS A 62 1.03 7.74 3.54
CA CYS A 62 0.04 6.69 3.36
C CYS A 62 -0.59 6.73 1.96
N GLY A 63 -1.13 5.60 1.52
CA GLY A 63 -1.83 5.46 0.26
C GLY A 63 -1.34 4.30 -0.59
N ASP A 64 -1.74 4.28 -1.86
CA ASP A 64 -1.35 3.27 -2.82
C ASP A 64 0.11 3.47 -3.25
N MET A 65 0.99 2.62 -2.74
CA MET A 65 2.41 2.60 -3.11
C MET A 65 2.66 1.86 -4.42
N ASN A 66 1.66 1.12 -4.91
CA ASN A 66 1.80 0.24 -6.07
C ASN A 66 3.00 -0.73 -5.94
N ILE A 67 3.42 -1.06 -4.72
CA ILE A 67 4.50 -2.00 -4.40
C ILE A 67 4.05 -2.93 -3.27
N ALA A 68 4.19 -4.23 -3.47
CA ALA A 68 4.09 -5.24 -2.43
C ALA A 68 5.48 -5.40 -1.77
N PRO A 69 5.65 -5.02 -0.49
CA PRO A 69 6.96 -4.96 0.16
C PRO A 69 7.73 -6.29 0.15
N THR A 70 7.03 -7.39 0.37
CA THR A 70 7.61 -8.73 0.47
C THR A 70 6.74 -9.77 -0.25
N ASP A 71 7.20 -11.01 -0.29
CA ASP A 71 6.43 -12.12 -0.84
C ASP A 71 5.20 -12.48 0.02
N GLU A 72 5.18 -12.12 1.30
CA GLU A 72 4.00 -12.26 2.17
C GLU A 72 2.86 -11.30 1.77
N ASP A 73 3.19 -10.27 1.01
CA ASP A 73 2.27 -9.20 0.60
C ASP A 73 1.55 -9.47 -0.73
N VAL A 74 1.74 -10.67 -1.27
CA VAL A 74 1.01 -11.18 -2.45
C VAL A 74 0.45 -12.57 -2.19
N PHE A 75 -0.64 -12.91 -2.85
CA PHE A 75 -1.28 -14.21 -2.64
C PHE A 75 -0.43 -15.38 -3.17
N ASP A 76 0.34 -15.16 -4.22
CA ASP A 76 1.22 -16.13 -4.86
C ASP A 76 2.39 -15.39 -5.54
N PRO A 77 3.60 -15.39 -4.96
CA PRO A 77 4.75 -14.70 -5.53
C PRO A 77 5.12 -15.17 -6.95
N ASP A 78 4.95 -16.46 -7.23
CA ASP A 78 5.30 -17.02 -8.55
C ASP A 78 4.40 -16.47 -9.66
N ALA A 79 3.17 -16.13 -9.32
CA ALA A 79 2.23 -15.53 -10.28
C ALA A 79 2.64 -14.10 -10.73
N TYR A 80 3.51 -13.43 -9.97
CA TYR A 80 3.96 -12.07 -10.23
C TYR A 80 5.38 -11.96 -10.78
N ILE A 81 6.07 -13.08 -11.04
CA ILE A 81 7.42 -13.06 -11.61
C ILE A 81 7.43 -12.24 -12.92
N GLY A 82 8.31 -11.23 -12.99
CA GLY A 82 8.44 -10.35 -14.15
C GLY A 82 7.34 -9.29 -14.30
N GLN A 83 6.49 -9.12 -13.29
CA GLN A 83 5.45 -8.09 -13.28
C GLN A 83 5.84 -6.92 -12.35
N THR A 84 5.23 -5.74 -12.58
CA THR A 84 5.32 -4.60 -11.66
C THR A 84 4.75 -4.97 -10.27
N HIS A 85 5.01 -4.16 -9.26
CA HIS A 85 4.65 -4.26 -7.84
C HIS A 85 5.57 -5.16 -7.00
N VAL A 86 6.32 -6.09 -7.58
CA VAL A 86 7.11 -7.08 -6.83
C VAL A 86 8.60 -7.12 -7.24
N THR A 87 9.00 -6.29 -8.18
CA THR A 87 10.37 -6.30 -8.69
C THR A 87 11.38 -5.83 -7.64
N VAL A 88 12.61 -6.30 -7.75
CA VAL A 88 13.71 -5.91 -6.84
C VAL A 88 13.90 -4.38 -6.83
N PRO A 89 13.98 -3.65 -7.98
CA PRO A 89 14.14 -2.20 -7.95
C PRO A 89 12.99 -1.45 -7.25
N GLU A 90 11.74 -1.93 -7.37
CA GLU A 90 10.59 -1.34 -6.66
C GLU A 90 10.72 -1.52 -5.15
N ARG A 91 11.01 -2.73 -4.70
CA ARG A 91 11.22 -3.06 -3.28
C ARG A 91 12.41 -2.30 -2.69
N GLU A 92 13.51 -2.16 -3.45
CA GLU A 92 14.63 -1.32 -3.04
C GLU A 92 14.27 0.17 -2.95
N ALA A 93 13.44 0.68 -3.87
CA ALA A 93 12.96 2.06 -3.79
C ALA A 93 12.09 2.30 -2.55
N LEU A 94 11.22 1.34 -2.21
CA LEU A 94 10.45 1.35 -0.96
C LEU A 94 11.36 1.26 0.26
N ALA A 95 12.35 0.38 0.25
CA ALA A 95 13.33 0.26 1.35
C ALA A 95 14.12 1.57 1.56
N ARG A 96 14.50 2.26 0.49
CA ARG A 96 15.12 3.60 0.59
C ARG A 96 14.18 4.63 1.21
N LEU A 97 12.89 4.58 0.88
CA LEU A 97 11.88 5.44 1.52
C LEU A 97 11.74 5.10 3.02
N GLN A 98 11.78 3.84 3.40
CA GLN A 98 11.75 3.45 4.81
C GLN A 98 13.05 3.84 5.55
N ALA A 99 14.19 3.76 4.90
CA ALA A 99 15.51 4.11 5.47
C ALA A 99 15.66 5.59 5.85
N VAL A 100 14.73 6.47 5.42
CA VAL A 100 14.71 7.87 5.92
C VAL A 100 13.99 8.01 7.27
N GLY A 101 13.65 6.90 7.94
CA GLY A 101 13.07 6.86 9.28
C GLY A 101 11.57 6.53 9.30
N LEU A 102 11.06 5.81 8.30
CA LEU A 102 9.66 5.39 8.24
C LEU A 102 9.50 3.89 8.51
N ARG A 103 8.58 3.54 9.39
CA ARG A 103 8.16 2.17 9.70
C ARG A 103 6.82 1.85 9.04
N ASP A 104 6.65 0.61 8.56
CA ASP A 104 5.36 0.09 8.09
C ASP A 104 4.50 -0.34 9.29
N VAL A 105 3.62 0.54 9.74
CA VAL A 105 2.87 0.34 11.00
C VAL A 105 1.90 -0.83 10.95
N VAL A 106 1.39 -1.18 9.76
CA VAL A 106 0.52 -2.35 9.59
C VAL A 106 1.32 -3.64 9.71
N ARG A 107 2.48 -3.71 9.05
CA ARG A 107 3.37 -4.88 9.11
C ARG A 107 3.97 -5.06 10.51
N ASP A 108 4.39 -3.99 11.17
CA ASP A 108 4.88 -4.02 12.55
C ASP A 108 3.83 -4.57 13.53
N ARG A 109 2.57 -4.18 13.34
CA ARG A 109 1.46 -4.67 14.16
C ARG A 109 1.11 -6.14 13.89
N TRP A 110 1.24 -6.58 12.66
CA TRP A 110 0.80 -7.90 12.19
C TRP A 110 1.90 -8.65 11.44
N PRO A 111 3.04 -8.95 12.10
CA PRO A 111 4.13 -9.68 11.46
C PRO A 111 3.68 -11.08 11.03
N GLY A 112 4.05 -11.49 9.82
CA GLY A 112 3.72 -12.81 9.27
C GLY A 112 2.23 -13.06 8.97
N LYS A 113 1.38 -12.03 9.05
CA LYS A 113 -0.05 -12.17 8.71
C LYS A 113 -0.32 -11.73 7.28
N ARG A 114 -1.20 -12.43 6.59
CA ARG A 114 -1.75 -11.97 5.31
C ARG A 114 -2.72 -10.82 5.57
N VAL A 115 -2.38 -9.65 5.00
CA VAL A 115 -3.15 -8.42 5.16
C VAL A 115 -3.21 -7.76 3.78
N PHE A 116 -4.08 -8.25 2.91
CA PHE A 116 -4.23 -7.67 1.57
C PHE A 116 -5.10 -6.43 1.59
N THR A 117 -4.80 -5.48 0.69
CA THR A 117 -5.52 -4.21 0.54
C THR A 117 -6.16 -4.05 -0.84
N TYR A 118 -5.69 -4.81 -1.82
CA TYR A 118 -6.12 -4.77 -3.22
C TYR A 118 -6.48 -6.16 -3.73
N TRP A 119 -7.56 -6.25 -4.52
CA TRP A 119 -7.97 -7.45 -5.26
C TRP A 119 -8.55 -7.04 -6.60
N ASP A 120 -7.98 -7.52 -7.70
CA ASP A 120 -8.52 -7.31 -9.04
C ASP A 120 -9.99 -7.72 -9.13
N TYR A 121 -10.80 -6.98 -9.89
CA TYR A 121 -12.21 -7.32 -10.13
C TYR A 121 -12.40 -8.60 -10.90
N ARG A 122 -11.39 -8.97 -11.70
CA ARG A 122 -11.44 -10.13 -12.60
C ARG A 122 -11.42 -11.45 -11.82
N ALA A 123 -12.01 -12.48 -12.43
CA ALA A 123 -11.93 -13.87 -11.98
C ALA A 123 -12.38 -14.12 -10.53
N GLY A 124 -13.10 -13.19 -9.89
CA GLY A 124 -13.56 -13.34 -8.51
C GLY A 124 -12.42 -13.34 -7.49
N MET A 125 -11.30 -12.67 -7.78
CA MET A 125 -10.09 -12.67 -6.93
C MET A 125 -10.38 -12.23 -5.50
N PHE A 126 -11.25 -11.24 -5.30
CA PHE A 126 -11.66 -10.81 -3.97
C PHE A 126 -12.30 -11.93 -3.14
N HIS A 127 -13.20 -12.70 -3.74
CA HIS A 127 -13.91 -13.79 -3.04
C HIS A 127 -13.00 -14.99 -2.71
N GLN A 128 -11.91 -15.15 -3.46
CA GLN A 128 -10.92 -16.19 -3.28
C GLN A 128 -9.73 -15.76 -2.44
N ASP A 129 -9.73 -14.51 -1.99
CA ASP A 129 -8.64 -13.87 -1.26
C ASP A 129 -7.29 -13.88 -2.01
N LEU A 130 -7.34 -13.69 -3.33
CA LEU A 130 -6.17 -13.60 -4.20
C LEU A 130 -5.77 -12.12 -4.37
N GLY A 131 -5.18 -11.55 -3.34
CA GLY A 131 -4.90 -10.13 -3.23
C GLY A 131 -3.43 -9.76 -3.12
N MET A 132 -3.20 -8.46 -3.00
CA MET A 132 -1.91 -7.84 -2.68
C MET A 132 -2.08 -6.81 -1.58
N ARG A 133 -1.03 -6.56 -0.81
CA ARG A 133 -0.92 -5.40 0.07
C ARG A 133 -0.03 -4.36 -0.61
N ILE A 134 -0.65 -3.35 -1.19
CA ILE A 134 0.03 -2.25 -1.91
C ILE A 134 -0.34 -0.87 -1.36
N ASP A 135 -1.37 -0.80 -0.51
CA ASP A 135 -1.70 0.39 0.26
C ASP A 135 -0.99 0.29 1.61
N LEU A 136 -0.09 1.22 1.87
CA LEU A 136 0.74 1.21 3.07
C LEU A 136 0.48 2.44 3.92
N VAL A 137 0.76 2.30 5.22
CA VAL A 137 0.87 3.42 6.17
C VAL A 137 2.27 3.36 6.76
N LEU A 138 3.10 4.30 6.34
CA LEU A 138 4.47 4.43 6.77
C LEU A 138 4.57 5.64 7.71
N ALA A 139 5.13 5.46 8.89
CA ALA A 139 5.20 6.51 9.90
C ALA A 139 6.59 6.58 10.55
N THR A 140 6.99 7.79 10.94
CA THR A 140 8.19 7.99 11.76
C THR A 140 8.04 7.33 13.13
N ASP A 141 9.15 7.03 13.82
CA ASP A 141 9.13 6.35 15.13
C ASP A 141 8.21 7.07 16.12
N ALA A 142 8.30 8.40 16.20
CA ALA A 142 7.47 9.19 17.10
C ALA A 142 5.95 9.00 16.89
N VAL A 143 5.51 8.75 15.66
CA VAL A 143 4.10 8.45 15.34
C VAL A 143 3.82 6.95 15.48
N SER A 144 4.73 6.09 15.05
CA SER A 144 4.58 4.62 15.12
C SER A 144 4.38 4.13 16.55
N ASP A 145 5.06 4.73 17.52
CA ASP A 145 4.94 4.37 18.94
C ASP A 145 3.56 4.73 19.54
N ARG A 146 2.81 5.60 18.87
CA ARG A 146 1.45 6.00 19.23
C ARG A 146 0.36 5.10 18.64
N VAL A 147 0.72 4.18 17.73
CA VAL A 147 -0.24 3.28 17.06
C VAL A 147 -0.86 2.32 18.09
N ARG A 148 -2.18 2.34 18.21
CA ARG A 148 -2.97 1.46 19.09
C ARG A 148 -3.64 0.34 18.33
N ALA A 149 -4.09 0.61 17.09
CA ALA A 149 -4.64 -0.40 16.21
C ALA A 149 -4.27 -0.11 14.75
N ALA A 150 -4.23 -1.16 13.95
CA ALA A 150 -4.08 -1.08 12.50
C ALA A 150 -4.77 -2.29 11.87
N TRP A 151 -5.64 -2.08 10.87
CA TRP A 151 -6.38 -3.15 10.20
C TRP A 151 -6.80 -2.76 8.78
N VAL A 152 -7.29 -3.73 8.02
CA VAL A 152 -7.91 -3.52 6.70
C VAL A 152 -9.40 -3.82 6.79
N ASP A 153 -10.22 -2.86 6.38
CA ASP A 153 -11.68 -3.06 6.31
C ASP A 153 -12.10 -3.66 4.97
N ARG A 154 -12.02 -4.99 4.87
CA ARG A 154 -12.53 -5.71 3.69
C ARG A 154 -14.04 -5.60 3.50
N GLN A 155 -14.82 -5.24 4.51
CA GLN A 155 -16.27 -5.09 4.38
C GLN A 155 -16.62 -3.94 3.44
N ALA A 156 -15.80 -2.89 3.38
CA ALA A 156 -15.95 -1.78 2.45
C ALA A 156 -15.91 -2.22 0.96
N ARG A 157 -15.38 -3.41 0.68
CA ARG A 157 -15.41 -4.04 -0.66
C ARG A 157 -16.75 -4.74 -1.00
N LYS A 158 -17.72 -4.74 -0.09
CA LYS A 158 -19.06 -5.30 -0.33
C LYS A 158 -20.02 -4.19 -0.77
N GLY A 159 -21.03 -4.59 -1.54
CA GLY A 159 -22.06 -3.66 -2.03
C GLY A 159 -22.04 -3.49 -3.55
N SER A 160 -22.65 -2.40 -4.04
CA SER A 160 -22.72 -2.09 -5.46
C SER A 160 -21.58 -1.19 -5.88
N GLY A 161 -20.76 -1.62 -6.85
CA GLY A 161 -19.66 -0.84 -7.42
C GLY A 161 -18.55 -0.47 -6.42
N PRO A 162 -18.06 -1.40 -5.57
CA PRO A 162 -17.00 -1.08 -4.61
C PRO A 162 -15.68 -0.81 -5.33
N SER A 163 -14.74 -0.13 -4.64
CA SER A 163 -13.35 -0.04 -5.10
C SER A 163 -12.70 -1.43 -5.18
N ASP A 164 -11.64 -1.60 -5.96
CA ASP A 164 -10.75 -2.76 -5.93
C ASP A 164 -9.75 -2.72 -4.76
N HIS A 165 -9.67 -1.59 -4.05
CA HIS A 165 -8.95 -1.44 -2.80
C HIS A 165 -9.90 -1.45 -1.59
N ALA A 166 -9.40 -1.93 -0.44
CA ALA A 166 -10.05 -1.81 0.86
C ALA A 166 -9.33 -0.75 1.71
N PRO A 167 -10.06 0.03 2.53
CA PRO A 167 -9.46 0.99 3.43
C PRO A 167 -8.48 0.35 4.41
N VAL A 168 -7.32 0.98 4.59
CA VAL A 168 -6.39 0.69 5.66
C VAL A 168 -6.64 1.69 6.78
N MET A 169 -6.87 1.20 7.97
CA MET A 169 -7.21 1.98 9.16
C MET A 169 -6.07 1.91 10.17
N VAL A 170 -5.76 3.05 10.77
CA VAL A 170 -4.76 3.15 11.85
C VAL A 170 -5.28 4.12 12.91
N ASP A 171 -5.37 3.65 14.14
CA ASP A 171 -5.72 4.48 15.30
C ASP A 171 -4.48 4.82 16.11
N LEU A 172 -4.40 6.08 16.51
CA LEU A 172 -3.33 6.63 17.34
C LEU A 172 -3.88 7.02 18.71
N ASP A 173 -3.08 6.80 19.77
CA ASP A 173 -3.29 7.27 21.16
C ASP A 173 -4.46 6.64 21.89
N GLU A 174 -5.63 6.52 21.30
CA GLU A 174 -6.84 5.99 21.92
C GLU A 174 -7.10 4.53 21.53
N ALA A 175 -7.82 3.79 22.37
CA ALA A 175 -8.25 2.45 22.02
C ALA A 175 -9.30 2.54 20.88
N PRO A 176 -9.25 1.64 19.89
CA PRO A 176 -10.21 1.65 18.79
C PRO A 176 -11.61 1.28 19.25
N ASP A 177 -12.63 1.91 18.65
CA ASP A 177 -14.04 1.60 18.88
C ASP A 177 -14.53 0.35 18.13
N GLY A 178 -13.65 -0.35 17.41
CA GLY A 178 -14.02 -1.43 16.51
C GLY A 178 -13.11 -2.65 16.58
N ASP A 179 -13.21 -3.49 15.56
CA ASP A 179 -12.42 -4.71 15.44
C ASP A 179 -10.90 -4.41 15.36
N ILE A 180 -10.14 -5.10 16.19
CA ILE A 180 -8.70 -4.95 16.34
C ILE A 180 -7.91 -6.12 15.72
N GLY A 181 -8.53 -6.83 14.80
CA GLY A 181 -7.84 -7.87 14.01
C GLY A 181 -7.04 -7.28 12.86
N PRO A 182 -6.17 -8.08 12.16
CA PRO A 182 -5.44 -7.61 10.99
C PRO A 182 -6.36 -7.27 9.82
N VAL A 183 -7.50 -7.94 9.74
CA VAL A 183 -8.51 -7.78 8.68
C VAL A 183 -9.89 -7.93 9.27
N VAL A 184 -10.79 -7.02 8.95
CA VAL A 184 -12.23 -7.18 9.18
C VAL A 184 -12.78 -7.96 7.99
N PRO A 185 -13.15 -9.25 8.15
CA PRO A 185 -13.55 -10.09 7.03
C PRO A 185 -14.95 -9.68 6.53
N PRO A 186 -15.19 -9.73 5.22
CA PRO A 186 -16.55 -9.67 4.72
C PRO A 186 -17.31 -10.93 5.16
N PRO A 187 -18.63 -10.88 5.26
CA PRO A 187 -19.43 -12.08 5.46
C PRO A 187 -19.06 -13.12 4.42
N SER A 188 -18.72 -14.33 4.86
CA SER A 188 -18.10 -15.36 4.05
C SER A 188 -18.95 -15.82 2.87
N ALA A 189 -18.32 -15.89 1.70
CA ALA A 189 -18.78 -16.77 0.63
C ALA A 189 -17.73 -17.89 0.45
N PRO A 190 -18.14 -19.14 0.21
CA PRO A 190 -17.19 -20.25 0.09
C PRO A 190 -16.26 -20.07 -1.11
N ALA A 191 -14.97 -20.30 -0.89
CA ALA A 191 -13.94 -20.28 -1.93
C ALA A 191 -14.20 -21.38 -2.96
N LYS A 192 -14.19 -21.04 -4.24
CA LYS A 192 -14.20 -22.00 -5.34
C LYS A 192 -13.19 -21.63 -6.41
N ARG A 193 -12.26 -22.57 -6.68
CA ARG A 193 -11.34 -22.71 -7.82
C ARG A 193 -10.02 -21.94 -7.78
N LYS A 194 -8.95 -22.65 -8.21
CA LYS A 194 -7.67 -22.06 -8.64
C LYS A 194 -7.91 -21.10 -9.81
N VAL A 195 -7.36 -19.91 -9.72
CA VAL A 195 -7.44 -18.89 -10.75
C VAL A 195 -6.05 -18.67 -11.32
N THR A 196 -5.95 -18.68 -12.64
CA THR A 196 -4.75 -18.23 -13.36
C THR A 196 -4.87 -16.72 -13.57
N LEU A 197 -3.83 -15.97 -13.25
CA LEU A 197 -3.80 -14.52 -13.52
C LEU A 197 -4.01 -14.26 -15.01
N PRO A 198 -4.82 -13.26 -15.39
CA PRO A 198 -4.91 -12.82 -16.77
C PRO A 198 -3.55 -12.29 -17.21
N GLN A 199 -3.02 -12.82 -18.31
CA GLN A 199 -1.80 -12.24 -18.91
C GLN A 199 -2.08 -10.79 -19.32
N ASN A 200 -1.20 -9.87 -18.93
CA ASN A 200 -1.23 -8.50 -19.41
C ASN A 200 -1.02 -8.53 -20.94
N ARG A 201 -2.11 -8.40 -21.69
CA ARG A 201 -1.98 -8.04 -23.12
C ARG A 201 -1.66 -6.55 -23.13
N GLY A 202 -0.39 -6.22 -23.47
CA GLY A 202 0.01 -4.86 -23.73
C GLY A 202 -0.88 -4.25 -24.81
N GLY A 203 -1.47 -3.12 -24.49
CA GLY A 203 -2.13 -2.19 -25.39
C GLY A 203 -1.45 -0.83 -25.24
#